data_1b5db92b9674605fc770607966380ca6
#
_entry.id   1b5db92b9674605fc770607966380ca6
#
_cell.length_a   1.000
_cell.length_b   1.000
_cell.length_c   1.000
_cell.angle_alpha   90.00
_cell.angle_beta   90.00
_cell.angle_gamma   90.00
#
_symmetry.space_group_name_H-M   'P 1'
#
loop_
_entity.id
_entity.type
_entity.pdbx_description
1 polymer ?
#
loop_
_entity_poly.entity_id
_entity_poly.type
_entity_poly.pdbx_seq_one_letter_code
_entity_poly.pdbx_strand_id
1 'polypeptide(L)'
;AQFSSFVALRNLSWNEVLRKGTKYYSEEFSKFCDQKMSCIITSLNWTRPWPEQLLQAFFVAAKCIWLLHLLAFYFNPPLGILRVEENRSFDPHYMEDLVTDRQRSQGSSRVKIMVVPGFYVQDRILRCRVICRHKSAP
;
A
#
# COMPACT_ATOMS: atom_id res chain seq x y z
N ALA A 1 -13.65 10.47 -15.96
CA ALA A 1 -12.28 10.99 -15.96
C ALA A 1 -11.31 10.06 -15.21
N GLN A 2 -11.65 9.61 -14.00
CA GLN A 2 -10.71 8.82 -13.16
C GLN A 2 -10.49 7.40 -13.68
N PHE A 3 -11.51 6.78 -14.26
CA PHE A 3 -11.37 5.45 -14.84
C PHE A 3 -10.50 5.45 -16.10
N SER A 4 -10.63 6.48 -16.93
CA SER A 4 -9.77 6.64 -18.09
C SER A 4 -8.32 6.88 -17.69
N SER A 5 -8.08 7.62 -16.61
CA SER A 5 -6.74 7.78 -16.03
C SER A 5 -6.18 6.46 -15.53
N PHE A 6 -7.00 5.66 -14.86
CA PHE A 6 -6.61 4.32 -14.41
C PHE A 6 -6.19 3.43 -15.57
N VAL A 7 -7.01 3.35 -16.61
CA VAL A 7 -6.74 2.51 -17.80
C VAL A 7 -5.46 2.96 -18.50
N ALA A 8 -5.28 4.27 -18.65
CA ALA A 8 -4.10 4.84 -19.29
C ALA A 8 -2.82 4.49 -18.50
N LEU A 9 -2.84 4.70 -17.19
CA LEU A 9 -1.67 4.46 -16.33
C LEU A 9 -1.36 2.98 -16.15
N ARG A 10 -2.37 2.12 -16.19
CA ARG A 10 -2.18 0.68 -15.95
C ARG A 10 -1.16 0.05 -16.91
N ASN A 11 -1.15 0.49 -18.13
CA ASN A 11 -0.33 -0.08 -19.20
C ASN A 11 1.03 0.61 -19.35
N LEU A 12 1.28 1.69 -18.62
CA LEU A 12 2.55 2.41 -18.66
C LEU A 12 3.47 1.94 -17.52
N SER A 13 4.77 1.92 -17.77
CA SER A 13 5.74 1.72 -16.70
C SER A 13 5.80 2.98 -15.82
N TRP A 14 6.23 2.82 -14.55
CA TRP A 14 6.42 3.96 -13.65
C TRP A 14 7.39 4.98 -14.24
N ASN A 15 8.41 4.50 -14.96
CA ASN A 15 9.43 5.33 -15.59
C ASN A 15 8.84 6.25 -16.67
N GLU A 16 7.94 5.73 -17.48
CA GLU A 16 7.24 6.52 -18.50
C GLU A 16 6.35 7.60 -17.87
N VAL A 17 5.67 7.27 -16.79
CA VAL A 17 4.75 8.18 -16.10
C VAL A 17 5.50 9.31 -15.38
N LEU A 18 6.74 9.08 -14.97
CA LEU A 18 7.57 10.06 -14.28
C LEU A 18 8.49 10.87 -15.20
N ARG A 19 8.51 10.58 -16.49
CA ARG A 19 9.35 11.30 -17.45
C ARG A 19 8.72 12.63 -17.85
N LYS A 20 9.31 13.72 -17.37
CA LYS A 20 8.88 15.09 -17.71
C LYS A 20 9.04 15.36 -19.19
N GLY A 21 8.14 16.16 -19.75
CA GLY A 21 8.16 16.56 -21.15
C GLY A 21 7.53 15.56 -22.11
N THR A 22 6.97 14.47 -21.62
CA THR A 22 6.22 13.50 -22.43
C THR A 22 4.72 13.65 -22.15
N LYS A 23 3.90 13.20 -23.10
CA LYS A 23 2.44 13.19 -22.95
C LYS A 23 1.95 12.24 -21.86
N TYR A 24 2.81 11.34 -21.40
CA TYR A 24 2.48 10.34 -20.36
C TYR A 24 2.79 10.81 -18.96
N TYR A 25 3.48 11.94 -18.82
CA TYR A 25 3.88 12.46 -17.52
C TYR A 25 2.66 12.78 -16.65
N SER A 26 2.67 12.29 -15.42
CA SER A 26 1.67 12.63 -14.42
C SER A 26 2.32 13.40 -13.28
N GLU A 27 1.98 14.68 -13.18
CA GLU A 27 2.46 15.54 -12.10
C GLU A 27 1.91 15.09 -10.74
N GLU A 28 0.67 14.64 -10.72
CA GLU A 28 0.02 14.16 -9.49
C GLU A 28 0.69 12.91 -8.94
N PHE A 29 1.01 11.96 -9.81
CA PHE A 29 1.75 10.77 -9.43
C PHE A 29 3.17 11.12 -8.97
N SER A 30 3.83 12.05 -9.64
CA SER A 30 5.16 12.53 -9.25
C SER A 30 5.15 13.13 -7.85
N LYS A 31 4.18 13.99 -7.54
CA LYS A 31 4.00 14.58 -6.21
C LYS A 31 3.72 13.50 -5.15
N PHE A 32 2.91 12.53 -5.48
CA PHE A 32 2.62 11.40 -4.59
C PHE A 32 3.90 10.64 -4.24
N CYS A 33 4.74 10.31 -5.23
CA CYS A 33 6.01 9.63 -5.03
C CYS A 33 6.95 10.46 -4.14
N ASP A 34 7.06 11.75 -4.39
CA ASP A 34 7.91 12.64 -3.60
C ASP A 34 7.47 12.70 -2.13
N GLN A 35 6.17 12.81 -1.89
CA GLN A 35 5.62 12.81 -0.53
C GLN A 35 5.90 11.51 0.20
N LYS A 36 5.68 10.38 -0.45
CA LYS A 36 5.87 9.06 0.19
C LYS A 36 7.34 8.77 0.44
N MET A 37 8.22 9.15 -0.48
CA MET A 37 9.66 9.03 -0.29
C MET A 37 10.14 9.88 0.87
N SER A 38 9.67 11.12 0.97
CA SER A 38 10.00 12.02 2.09
C SER A 38 9.53 11.45 3.43
N CYS A 39 8.34 10.88 3.48
CA CYS A 39 7.82 10.23 4.68
C CYS A 39 8.69 9.04 5.12
N ILE A 40 9.12 8.21 4.19
CA ILE A 40 9.97 7.05 4.46
C ILE A 40 11.33 7.51 4.97
N ILE A 41 11.94 8.48 4.31
CA ILE A 41 13.25 9.03 4.70
C ILE A 41 13.18 9.59 6.12
N THR A 42 12.15 10.36 6.42
CA THR A 42 11.96 10.95 7.75
C THR A 42 11.71 9.88 8.81
N SER A 43 10.83 8.93 8.53
CA SER A 43 10.44 7.89 9.49
C SER A 43 11.58 6.95 9.84
N LEU A 44 12.44 6.66 8.88
CA LEU A 44 13.58 5.75 9.06
C LEU A 44 14.88 6.48 9.36
N ASN A 45 14.85 7.81 9.39
CA ASN A 45 16.05 8.64 9.54
C ASN A 45 17.15 8.22 8.53
N TRP A 46 16.76 8.04 7.29
CA TRP A 46 17.60 7.46 6.25
C TRP A 46 18.54 8.52 5.68
N THR A 47 19.84 8.34 5.86
CA THR A 47 20.86 9.31 5.45
C THR A 47 21.69 8.87 4.25
N ARG A 48 21.53 7.62 3.81
CA ARG A 48 22.30 7.05 2.70
C ARG A 48 21.54 7.14 1.37
N PRO A 49 22.22 7.20 0.23
CA PRO A 49 21.54 7.02 -1.07
C PRO A 49 20.83 5.67 -1.13
N TRP A 50 19.67 5.64 -1.77
CA TRP A 50 18.93 4.40 -1.93
C TRP A 50 19.61 3.52 -2.98
N PRO A 51 19.79 2.21 -2.72
CA PRO A 51 20.20 1.27 -3.76
C PRO A 51 19.20 1.29 -4.92
N GLU A 52 19.71 1.08 -6.13
CA GLU A 52 18.87 1.13 -7.34
C GLU A 52 17.70 0.13 -7.26
N GLN A 53 17.95 -1.08 -6.77
CA GLN A 53 16.91 -2.10 -6.62
C GLN A 53 15.80 -1.66 -5.68
N LEU A 54 16.14 -1.01 -4.58
CA LEU A 54 15.15 -0.49 -3.63
C LEU A 54 14.35 0.65 -4.27
N LEU A 55 15.01 1.52 -5.01
CA LEU A 55 14.37 2.63 -5.69
C LEU A 55 13.36 2.14 -6.73
N GLN A 56 13.72 1.14 -7.52
CA GLN A 56 12.82 0.52 -8.49
C GLN A 56 11.63 -0.12 -7.80
N ALA A 57 11.86 -0.87 -6.72
CA ALA A 57 10.80 -1.51 -5.94
C ALA A 57 9.83 -0.47 -5.36
N PHE A 58 10.36 0.66 -4.87
CA PHE A 58 9.55 1.76 -4.38
C PHE A 58 8.61 2.30 -5.47
N PHE A 59 9.13 2.59 -6.66
CA PHE A 59 8.31 3.16 -7.73
C PHE A 59 7.27 2.17 -8.26
N VAL A 60 7.59 0.89 -8.34
CA VAL A 60 6.62 -0.15 -8.71
C VAL A 60 5.50 -0.21 -7.68
N ALA A 61 5.82 -0.24 -6.40
CA ALA A 61 4.84 -0.25 -5.32
C ALA A 61 4.00 1.04 -5.30
N ALA A 62 4.63 2.19 -5.47
CA ALA A 62 3.95 3.47 -5.51
C ALA A 62 2.93 3.53 -6.65
N LYS A 63 3.29 3.02 -7.82
CA LYS A 63 2.36 2.96 -8.96
C LYS A 63 1.16 2.06 -8.66
N CYS A 64 1.38 0.90 -8.05
CA CYS A 64 0.29 0.00 -7.66
C CYS A 64 -0.67 0.67 -6.68
N ILE A 65 -0.16 1.37 -5.68
CA ILE A 65 -0.98 2.10 -4.71
C ILE A 65 -1.74 3.24 -5.39
N TRP A 66 -1.09 3.96 -6.29
CA TRP A 66 -1.72 5.05 -7.05
C TRP A 66 -2.86 4.54 -7.92
N LEU A 67 -2.68 3.39 -8.57
CA LEU A 67 -3.74 2.75 -9.35
C LEU A 67 -4.93 2.35 -8.48
N LEU A 68 -4.68 1.81 -7.29
CA LEU A 68 -5.74 1.51 -6.33
C LEU A 68 -6.50 2.76 -5.91
N HIS A 69 -5.78 3.85 -5.68
CA HIS A 69 -6.38 5.15 -5.34
C HIS A 69 -7.32 5.64 -6.45
N LEU A 70 -6.86 5.62 -7.70
CA LEU A 70 -7.68 6.04 -8.84
C LEU A 70 -8.92 5.17 -8.98
N LEU A 71 -8.77 3.87 -8.80
CA LEU A 71 -9.87 2.92 -8.89
C LEU A 71 -10.88 3.12 -7.76
N ALA A 72 -10.41 3.33 -6.53
CA ALA A 72 -11.27 3.55 -5.38
C ALA A 72 -12.13 4.81 -5.54
N PHE A 73 -11.57 5.87 -6.09
CA PHE A 73 -12.30 7.11 -6.36
C PHE A 73 -13.20 7.06 -7.58
N TYR A 74 -13.04 6.06 -8.43
CA TYR A 74 -13.95 5.86 -9.56
C TYR A 74 -15.38 5.53 -9.11
N PHE A 75 -15.52 4.78 -8.02
CA PHE A 75 -16.83 4.40 -7.49
C PHE A 75 -17.55 5.61 -6.87
N ASN A 76 -18.86 5.66 -7.00
CA ASN A 76 -19.70 6.70 -6.41
C ASN A 76 -20.81 6.06 -5.55
N PRO A 77 -20.74 6.14 -4.22
CA PRO A 77 -19.66 6.80 -3.44
C PRO A 77 -18.33 6.05 -3.53
N PRO A 78 -17.20 6.72 -3.23
CA PRO A 78 -15.89 6.06 -3.22
C PRO A 78 -15.87 4.87 -2.27
N LEU A 79 -15.03 3.88 -2.58
CA LEU A 79 -14.89 2.69 -1.73
C LEU A 79 -14.40 3.07 -0.34
N GLY A 80 -14.99 2.48 0.68
CA GLY A 80 -14.52 2.61 2.05
C GLY A 80 -13.17 1.91 2.21
N ILE A 81 -12.23 2.57 2.89
CA ILE A 81 -10.91 2.02 3.17
C ILE A 81 -10.93 1.38 4.55
N LEU A 82 -10.53 0.11 4.62
CA LEU A 82 -10.37 -0.62 5.87
C LEU A 82 -8.92 -0.45 6.34
N ARG A 83 -8.74 0.26 7.45
CA ARG A 83 -7.44 0.47 8.08
C ARG A 83 -7.41 -0.21 9.43
N VAL A 84 -6.24 -0.72 9.77
CA VAL A 84 -5.99 -1.35 11.07
C VAL A 84 -4.81 -0.66 11.73
N GLU A 85 -5.00 -0.24 12.97
CA GLU A 85 -3.97 0.41 13.75
C GLU A 85 -3.05 -0.61 14.42
N GLU A 86 -1.85 -0.15 14.77
CA GLU A 86 -0.91 -0.94 15.55
C GLU A 86 -1.53 -1.38 16.89
N ASN A 87 -1.16 -2.56 17.36
CA ASN A 87 -1.62 -3.18 18.59
C ASN A 87 -3.08 -3.66 18.60
N ARG A 88 -3.79 -3.56 17.52
CA ARG A 88 -5.11 -4.19 17.44
C ARG A 88 -4.99 -5.70 17.48
N SER A 89 -5.97 -6.35 18.10
CA SER A 89 -6.09 -7.80 18.05
C SER A 89 -6.30 -8.28 16.63
N PHE A 90 -5.60 -9.31 16.23
CA PHE A 90 -5.76 -9.90 14.90
C PHE A 90 -7.17 -10.51 14.76
N ASP A 91 -7.86 -10.10 13.70
CA ASP A 91 -9.18 -10.61 13.35
C ASP A 91 -9.16 -11.14 11.92
N PRO A 92 -9.26 -12.46 11.71
CA PRO A 92 -9.17 -13.06 10.37
C PRO A 92 -10.32 -12.65 9.45
N HIS A 93 -11.41 -12.09 9.98
CA HIS A 93 -12.51 -11.58 9.17
C HIS A 93 -12.12 -10.33 8.40
N TYR A 94 -11.25 -9.50 8.96
CA TYR A 94 -10.81 -8.22 8.38
C TYR A 94 -9.36 -8.22 7.93
N MET A 95 -8.56 -9.16 8.39
CA MET A 95 -7.12 -9.13 8.24
C MET A 95 -6.58 -10.45 7.74
N GLU A 96 -5.51 -10.36 6.95
CA GLU A 96 -4.70 -11.49 6.53
C GLU A 96 -3.26 -11.29 7.02
N ASP A 97 -2.74 -12.25 7.77
CA ASP A 97 -1.35 -12.20 8.23
C ASP A 97 -0.42 -12.68 7.13
N LEU A 98 0.53 -11.82 6.73
CA LEU A 98 1.51 -12.15 5.69
C LEU A 98 2.56 -13.15 6.16
N VAL A 99 2.79 -13.22 7.45
CA VAL A 99 3.73 -14.15 8.04
C VAL A 99 2.94 -15.37 8.53
N THR A 100 2.70 -16.31 7.62
CA THR A 100 2.12 -17.60 7.99
C THR A 100 3.19 -18.45 8.65
N ASP A 101 3.37 -18.29 9.93
CA ASP A 101 4.14 -19.25 10.67
C ASP A 101 3.24 -20.45 11.03
N ARG A 102 3.72 -21.66 10.72
CA ARG A 102 3.02 -22.91 11.02
C ARG A 102 2.83 -23.15 12.52
N GLN A 103 3.51 -22.35 13.32
CA GLN A 103 3.36 -22.37 14.78
C GLN A 103 2.38 -21.26 15.20
N ARG A 104 1.14 -21.41 14.80
CA ARG A 104 0.08 -20.66 15.46
C ARG A 104 -0.03 -21.13 16.91
N SER A 105 0.79 -20.56 17.77
CA SER A 105 0.45 -20.61 19.17
C SER A 105 -0.92 -19.95 19.31
N GLN A 106 -1.83 -20.60 20.00
CA GLN A 106 -3.19 -20.15 20.23
C GLN A 106 -3.25 -18.88 21.10
N GLY A 107 -2.25 -18.01 21.02
CA GLY A 107 -2.23 -16.75 21.71
C GLY A 107 -2.75 -15.62 20.84
N SER A 108 -3.37 -14.63 21.48
CA SER A 108 -3.84 -13.43 20.82
C SER A 108 -2.69 -12.70 20.14
N SER A 109 -2.60 -12.81 18.81
CA SER A 109 -1.66 -12.03 18.02
C SER A 109 -2.16 -10.59 17.91
N ARG A 110 -1.24 -9.64 17.96
CA ARG A 110 -1.55 -8.23 17.77
C ARG A 110 -0.85 -7.71 16.54
N VAL A 111 -1.50 -6.79 15.84
CA VAL A 111 -0.97 -6.18 14.63
C VAL A 111 0.25 -5.34 14.97
N LYS A 112 1.36 -5.63 14.31
CA LYS A 112 2.57 -4.81 14.35
C LYS A 112 2.49 -3.68 13.34
N ILE A 113 2.11 -3.99 12.12
CA ILE A 113 2.01 -3.02 11.03
C ILE A 113 1.00 -3.51 9.98
N MET A 114 0.25 -2.59 9.43
CA MET A 114 -0.56 -2.82 8.23
C MET A 114 0.31 -2.56 7.00
N VAL A 115 0.41 -3.54 6.12
CA VAL A 115 1.22 -3.44 4.90
C VAL A 115 0.38 -2.96 3.73
N VAL A 116 -0.83 -3.48 3.60
CA VAL A 116 -1.77 -3.10 2.53
C VAL A 116 -3.14 -2.88 3.17
N PRO A 117 -3.80 -1.74 2.91
CA PRO A 117 -5.15 -1.52 3.41
C PRO A 117 -6.14 -2.46 2.75
N GLY A 118 -7.25 -2.69 3.43
CA GLY A 118 -8.40 -3.39 2.86
C GLY A 118 -9.44 -2.41 2.33
N PHE A 119 -10.53 -2.96 1.82
CA PHE A 119 -11.62 -2.17 1.26
C PHE A 119 -12.97 -2.80 1.60
N TYR A 120 -13.97 -1.95 1.80
CA TYR A 120 -15.37 -2.36 1.85
C TYR A 120 -15.95 -2.22 0.45
N VAL A 121 -16.32 -3.34 -0.17
CA VAL A 121 -16.86 -3.37 -1.53
C VAL A 121 -18.25 -4.02 -1.45
N GLN A 122 -19.29 -3.20 -1.40
CA GLN A 122 -20.66 -3.66 -1.23
C GLN A 122 -20.77 -4.59 0.00
N ASP A 123 -21.17 -5.84 -0.19
CA ASP A 123 -21.32 -6.84 0.89
C ASP A 123 -20.02 -7.61 1.18
N ARG A 124 -18.93 -7.24 0.53
CA ARG A 124 -17.66 -7.95 0.64
C ARG A 124 -16.62 -7.09 1.33
N ILE A 125 -15.76 -7.77 2.08
CA ILE A 125 -14.58 -7.14 2.68
C ILE A 125 -13.36 -7.70 1.97
N LEU A 126 -12.59 -6.80 1.35
CA LEU A 126 -11.24 -7.12 0.90
C LEU A 126 -10.32 -6.88 2.09
N ARG A 127 -9.82 -7.97 2.66
CA ARG A 127 -9.05 -7.92 3.91
C ARG A 127 -7.77 -7.13 3.72
N CYS A 128 -7.40 -6.36 4.74
CA CYS A 128 -6.09 -5.74 4.80
C CYS A 128 -5.01 -6.81 5.06
N ARG A 129 -3.79 -6.51 4.68
CA ARG A 129 -2.65 -7.37 4.94
C ARG A 129 -1.79 -6.76 6.02
N VAL A 130 -1.51 -7.55 7.04
CA VAL A 130 -0.82 -7.10 8.24
C VAL A 130 0.35 -8.03 8.56
N ILE A 131 1.29 -7.52 9.35
CA ILE A 131 2.30 -8.31 10.03
C ILE A 131 1.99 -8.24 11.50
N CYS A 132 1.87 -9.38 12.15
CA CYS A 132 1.54 -9.46 13.56
C CYS A 132 2.78 -9.65 14.42
N ARG A 133 2.68 -9.16 15.66
CA ARG A 133 3.62 -9.53 16.73
C ARG A 133 3.12 -10.80 17.37
N HIS A 134 3.98 -11.79 17.42
CA HIS A 134 3.72 -12.99 18.19
C HIS A 134 4.28 -12.76 19.60
N LYS A 135 3.45 -13.04 20.62
CA LYS A 135 4.00 -13.13 21.97
C LYS A 135 4.96 -14.33 21.96
N SER A 136 6.25 -14.04 22.12
CA SER A 136 7.20 -15.10 22.44
C SER A 136 6.70 -15.78 23.70
N ALA A 137 6.57 -17.11 23.64
CA ALA A 137 6.28 -17.91 24.82
C ALA A 137 7.30 -17.58 25.91
N PRO A 138 6.88 -17.43 27.15
CA PRO A 138 7.80 -17.19 28.24
C PRO A 138 8.78 -18.34 28.45
#